data_c741512cf007106b51ebfd5d871850c5
#
_entry.id   c741512cf007106b51ebfd5d871850c5
#
_cell.length_a   1.000
_cell.length_b   1.000
_cell.length_c   1.000
_cell.angle_alpha   90.00
_cell.angle_beta   90.00
_cell.angle_gamma   90.00
#
_symmetry.space_group_name_H-M   'P 1'
#
loop_
_entity.id
_entity.type
_entity.pdbx_description
1 polymer ?
#
loop_
_entity_poly.entity_id
_entity_poly.type
_entity_poly.pdbx_seq_one_letter_code
_entity_poly.pdbx_strand_id
1 'polypeptide(L)'
;ASIIISSYDTSTGNSLSNKVSNSGKFETDDTGRLVSKAVDKCMEEFIATMNMKFADIQKNGRSVLVDFSFSENSSYNMTSQVGNDKLALSDVLEEWFSTNSFNNNYHIQGTTNLKMIFDDVKIPVKDKNQNNYTTNKFALEIFKYLKTLGLEPSKEIKGSTIYLTIN
;
A
#
# COMPACT_ATOMS: atom_id res chain seq x y z
N ALA A 1 0.50 -22.19 -27.54
CA ALA A 1 -0.19 -21.72 -26.35
C ALA A 1 0.41 -20.40 -25.89
N SER A 2 -0.43 -19.52 -25.30
CA SER A 2 -0.02 -18.31 -24.60
C SER A 2 -0.52 -18.40 -23.17
N ILE A 3 0.29 -17.96 -22.21
CA ILE A 3 0.01 -18.00 -20.78
C ILE A 3 0.32 -16.65 -20.13
N ILE A 4 -0.35 -16.37 -19.00
CA ILE A 4 -0.02 -15.27 -18.09
C ILE A 4 0.25 -15.88 -16.72
N ILE A 5 1.40 -15.54 -16.12
CA ILE A 5 1.75 -15.92 -14.75
C ILE A 5 1.84 -14.64 -13.93
N SER A 6 1.14 -14.61 -12.79
CA SER A 6 1.12 -13.45 -11.90
C SER A 6 1.34 -13.88 -10.45
N SER A 7 2.02 -13.04 -9.69
CA SER A 7 2.16 -13.18 -8.24
C SER A 7 1.83 -11.87 -7.55
N TYR A 8 1.28 -11.96 -6.34
CA TYR A 8 0.81 -10.81 -5.58
C TYR A 8 1.26 -10.91 -4.11
N ASP A 9 1.57 -9.77 -3.51
CA ASP A 9 1.72 -9.68 -2.06
C ASP A 9 0.34 -9.83 -1.40
N THR A 10 0.14 -10.90 -0.66
CA THR A 10 -1.14 -11.19 0.01
C THR A 10 -1.53 -10.18 1.09
N SER A 11 -0.57 -9.40 1.59
CA SER A 11 -0.82 -8.38 2.62
C SER A 11 -1.35 -7.07 2.05
N THR A 12 -1.00 -6.75 0.80
CA THR A 12 -1.35 -5.48 0.16
C THR A 12 -2.17 -5.65 -1.12
N GLY A 13 -2.12 -6.85 -1.73
CA GLY A 13 -2.69 -7.10 -3.06
C GLY A 13 -1.83 -6.57 -4.21
N ASN A 14 -0.67 -5.98 -3.93
CA ASN A 14 0.20 -5.43 -4.96
C ASN A 14 0.87 -6.53 -5.79
N SER A 15 1.00 -6.30 -7.10
CA SER A 15 1.69 -7.24 -7.98
C SER A 15 3.19 -7.28 -7.68
N LEU A 16 3.70 -8.49 -7.51
CA LEU A 16 5.14 -8.75 -7.33
C LEU A 16 5.81 -9.09 -8.66
N SER A 17 5.15 -9.87 -9.50
CA SER A 17 5.62 -10.20 -10.83
C SER A 17 4.44 -10.54 -11.75
N ASN A 18 4.55 -10.15 -13.01
CA ASN A 18 3.57 -10.50 -14.05
C ASN A 18 4.32 -10.73 -15.36
N LYS A 19 4.15 -11.91 -15.97
CA LYS A 19 4.79 -12.28 -17.22
C LYS A 19 3.79 -12.92 -18.17
N VAL A 20 3.86 -12.49 -19.42
CA VAL A 20 3.16 -13.12 -20.56
C VAL A 20 4.19 -13.91 -21.33
N SER A 21 3.90 -15.18 -21.62
CA SER A 21 4.77 -16.05 -22.39
C SER A 21 3.98 -16.89 -23.39
N ASN A 22 4.66 -17.32 -24.45
CA ASN A 22 4.10 -18.22 -25.44
C ASN A 22 5.04 -19.37 -25.74
N SER A 23 4.47 -20.53 -26.10
CA SER A 23 5.24 -21.75 -26.45
C SER A 23 6.07 -21.59 -27.71
N GLY A 24 5.79 -20.56 -28.53
CA GLY A 24 6.29 -20.49 -29.91
C GLY A 24 5.56 -21.45 -30.84
N LYS A 25 6.07 -21.57 -32.07
CA LYS A 25 5.58 -22.56 -33.05
C LYS A 25 6.11 -23.95 -32.67
N PHE A 26 5.21 -24.88 -32.39
CA PHE A 26 5.51 -26.24 -32.01
C PHE A 26 4.43 -27.17 -32.54
N GLU A 27 4.79 -28.17 -33.30
CA GLU A 27 3.87 -29.13 -33.87
C GLU A 27 3.52 -30.21 -32.84
N THR A 28 2.46 -30.02 -32.11
CA THR A 28 1.89 -30.99 -31.17
C THR A 28 0.44 -30.61 -30.84
N ASP A 29 -0.40 -31.64 -30.74
CA ASP A 29 -1.79 -31.51 -30.27
C ASP A 29 -1.88 -31.59 -28.73
N ASP A 30 -0.77 -31.83 -28.04
CA ASP A 30 -0.69 -31.88 -26.58
C ASP A 30 -0.59 -30.46 -26.00
N THR A 31 -1.73 -29.94 -25.55
CA THR A 31 -1.84 -28.63 -24.91
C THR A 31 -0.97 -28.51 -23.63
N GLY A 32 -0.82 -29.61 -22.88
CA GLY A 32 0.02 -29.65 -21.68
C GLY A 32 1.49 -29.37 -21.98
N ARG A 33 2.01 -29.97 -23.03
CA ARG A 33 3.37 -29.71 -23.51
C ARG A 33 3.57 -28.26 -23.97
N LEU A 34 2.58 -27.67 -24.63
CA LEU A 34 2.66 -26.27 -25.07
C LEU A 34 2.66 -25.32 -23.87
N VAL A 35 1.84 -25.59 -22.85
CA VAL A 35 1.82 -24.82 -21.60
C VAL A 35 3.16 -24.94 -20.88
N SER A 36 3.71 -26.16 -20.69
CA SER A 36 5.01 -26.35 -20.03
C SER A 36 6.10 -25.53 -20.71
N LYS A 37 6.18 -25.59 -22.05
CA LYS A 37 7.18 -24.79 -22.79
C LYS A 37 7.01 -23.29 -22.62
N ALA A 38 5.79 -22.80 -22.55
CA ALA A 38 5.54 -21.39 -22.29
C ALA A 38 5.95 -20.98 -20.87
N VAL A 39 5.71 -21.85 -19.88
CA VAL A 39 6.16 -21.67 -18.49
C VAL A 39 7.68 -21.64 -18.40
N ASP A 40 8.36 -22.64 -18.95
CA ASP A 40 9.83 -22.78 -18.93
C ASP A 40 10.52 -21.51 -19.45
N LYS A 41 9.97 -20.92 -20.52
CA LYS A 41 10.53 -19.71 -21.13
C LYS A 41 10.52 -18.47 -20.23
N CYS A 42 9.58 -18.34 -19.33
CA CYS A 42 9.43 -17.13 -18.53
C CYS A 42 9.73 -17.32 -17.05
N MET A 43 9.90 -18.56 -16.60
CA MET A 43 9.99 -18.88 -15.16
C MET A 43 11.21 -18.24 -14.50
N GLU A 44 12.37 -18.28 -15.13
CA GLU A 44 13.59 -17.67 -14.58
C GLU A 44 13.42 -16.16 -14.38
N GLU A 45 12.95 -15.46 -15.40
CA GLU A 45 12.73 -14.02 -15.35
C GLU A 45 11.59 -13.66 -14.37
N PHE A 46 10.53 -14.48 -14.31
CA PHE A 46 9.44 -14.32 -13.37
C PHE A 46 9.93 -14.41 -11.93
N ILE A 47 10.72 -15.43 -11.59
CA ILE A 47 11.29 -15.63 -10.25
C ILE A 47 12.30 -14.50 -9.91
N ALA A 48 13.15 -14.13 -10.86
CA ALA A 48 14.11 -13.04 -10.65
C ALA A 48 13.40 -11.71 -10.33
N THR A 49 12.33 -11.38 -11.08
CA THR A 49 11.52 -10.18 -10.83
C THR A 49 10.84 -10.23 -9.44
N MET A 50 10.30 -11.39 -9.09
CA MET A 50 9.67 -11.60 -7.79
C MET A 50 10.67 -11.42 -6.64
N ASN A 51 11.88 -12.02 -6.77
CA ASN A 51 12.93 -11.90 -5.74
C ASN A 51 13.43 -10.46 -5.59
N MET A 52 13.59 -9.70 -6.68
CA MET A 52 13.92 -8.27 -6.61
C MET A 52 12.86 -7.48 -5.87
N LYS A 53 11.58 -7.74 -6.13
CA LYS A 53 10.48 -7.08 -5.41
C LYS A 53 10.43 -7.45 -3.94
N PHE A 54 10.69 -8.70 -3.58
CA PHE A 54 10.80 -9.11 -2.18
C PHE A 54 11.96 -8.43 -1.46
N ALA A 55 13.12 -8.36 -2.09
CA ALA A 55 14.29 -7.67 -1.53
C ALA A 55 14.00 -6.16 -1.33
N ASP A 56 13.32 -5.53 -2.29
CA ASP A 56 12.89 -4.14 -2.18
C ASP A 56 11.92 -3.94 -1.02
N ILE A 57 10.89 -4.79 -0.90
CA ILE A 57 9.93 -4.74 0.20
C ILE A 57 10.61 -4.94 1.57
N GLN A 58 11.59 -5.84 1.67
CA GLN A 58 12.33 -6.05 2.90
C GLN A 58 13.19 -4.84 3.28
N LYS A 59 13.80 -4.21 2.30
CA LYS A 59 14.69 -3.06 2.51
C LYS A 59 13.93 -1.76 2.72
N ASN A 60 12.92 -1.50 1.92
CA ASN A 60 12.24 -0.20 1.80
C ASN A 60 10.83 -0.20 2.40
N GLY A 61 10.33 -1.36 2.84
CA GLY A 61 8.96 -1.49 3.33
C GLY A 61 7.92 -1.72 2.22
N ARG A 62 6.68 -1.96 2.63
CA ARG A 62 5.52 -2.06 1.74
C ARG A 62 4.94 -0.69 1.49
N SER A 63 4.51 -0.43 0.25
CA SER A 63 3.77 0.78 -0.09
C SER A 63 2.29 0.63 0.26
N VAL A 64 1.74 1.61 0.96
CA VAL A 64 0.31 1.77 1.16
C VAL A 64 -0.11 3.18 0.74
N LEU A 65 -1.36 3.30 0.28
CA LEU A 65 -2.00 4.58 0.02
C LEU A 65 -2.88 4.94 1.22
N VAL A 66 -2.85 6.20 1.65
CA VAL A 66 -3.75 6.69 2.69
C VAL A 66 -4.53 7.88 2.15
N ASP A 67 -5.84 7.74 2.17
CA ASP A 67 -6.80 8.72 1.68
C ASP A 67 -7.58 9.29 2.86
N PHE A 68 -7.33 10.56 3.17
CA PHE A 68 -8.08 11.30 4.17
C PHE A 68 -9.19 12.10 3.52
N SER A 69 -10.39 11.99 4.08
CA SER A 69 -11.57 12.76 3.67
C SER A 69 -12.41 13.12 4.88
N PHE A 70 -13.47 13.89 4.65
CA PHE A 70 -14.45 14.28 5.66
C PHE A 70 -15.82 13.76 5.26
N SER A 71 -16.64 13.42 6.25
CA SER A 71 -18.07 13.18 6.01
C SER A 71 -18.78 14.49 5.66
N GLU A 72 -19.91 14.39 4.98
CA GLU A 72 -20.71 15.57 4.59
C GLU A 72 -21.13 16.45 5.77
N ASN A 73 -21.26 15.87 6.95
CA ASN A 73 -21.67 16.56 8.16
C ASN A 73 -20.48 16.95 9.07
N SER A 74 -19.25 16.71 8.64
CA SER A 74 -18.08 17.07 9.43
C SER A 74 -17.92 18.57 9.54
N SER A 75 -17.67 19.06 10.74
CA SER A 75 -17.31 20.45 10.99
C SER A 75 -15.83 20.76 10.75
N TYR A 76 -15.05 19.72 10.46
CA TYR A 76 -13.60 19.81 10.22
C TYR A 76 -13.26 19.87 8.73
N ASN A 77 -12.08 20.41 8.45
CA ASN A 77 -11.42 20.38 7.15
C ASN A 77 -9.89 20.33 7.34
N MET A 78 -9.11 20.27 6.29
CA MET A 78 -7.64 20.16 6.38
C MET A 78 -6.96 21.39 7.01
N THR A 79 -7.62 22.54 7.02
CA THR A 79 -7.11 23.77 7.66
C THR A 79 -7.62 23.95 9.09
N SER A 80 -8.49 23.05 9.58
CA SER A 80 -8.98 23.09 10.95
C SER A 80 -7.85 22.90 11.95
N GLN A 81 -7.80 23.76 12.97
CA GLN A 81 -6.81 23.65 14.03
C GLN A 81 -7.17 22.52 14.97
N VAL A 82 -6.21 21.60 15.20
CA VAL A 82 -6.40 20.43 16.06
C VAL A 82 -5.26 20.30 17.09
N GLY A 83 -5.48 19.48 18.10
CA GLY A 83 -4.50 19.24 19.13
C GLY A 83 -4.23 20.45 20.03
N ASN A 84 -3.26 20.31 20.93
CA ASN A 84 -2.89 21.34 21.90
C ASN A 84 -2.16 22.54 21.25
N ASP A 85 -1.38 22.26 20.20
CA ASP A 85 -0.54 23.25 19.51
C ASP A 85 -1.35 24.06 18.47
N LYS A 86 -2.62 23.71 18.25
CA LYS A 86 -3.52 24.37 17.30
C LYS A 86 -2.94 24.48 15.89
N LEU A 87 -2.25 23.44 15.43
CA LEU A 87 -1.77 23.34 14.06
C LEU A 87 -2.90 22.92 13.11
N ALA A 88 -2.77 23.25 11.83
CA ALA A 88 -3.70 22.76 10.82
C ALA A 88 -3.66 21.22 10.76
N LEU A 89 -4.80 20.60 10.55
CA LEU A 89 -4.88 19.13 10.48
C LEU A 89 -3.94 18.56 9.41
N SER A 90 -3.80 19.23 8.27
CA SER A 90 -2.84 18.84 7.22
C SER A 90 -1.41 18.76 7.74
N ASP A 91 -0.98 19.74 8.51
CA ASP A 91 0.39 19.82 9.03
C ASP A 91 0.63 18.74 10.10
N VAL A 92 -0.35 18.53 10.97
CA VAL A 92 -0.31 17.48 11.99
C VAL A 92 -0.26 16.09 11.37
N LEU A 93 -0.99 15.86 10.28
CA LEU A 93 -0.93 14.60 9.53
C LEU A 93 0.45 14.41 8.90
N GLU A 94 0.99 15.42 8.22
CA GLU A 94 2.31 15.34 7.59
C GLU A 94 3.40 15.04 8.62
N GLU A 95 3.39 15.73 9.77
CA GLU A 95 4.33 15.49 10.87
C GLU A 95 4.21 14.04 11.39
N TRP A 96 2.98 13.53 11.55
CA TRP A 96 2.78 12.15 11.97
C TRP A 96 3.34 11.16 10.96
N PHE A 97 3.09 11.35 9.64
CA PHE A 97 3.64 10.47 8.60
C PHE A 97 5.16 10.56 8.51
N SER A 98 5.74 11.74 8.65
CA SER A 98 7.18 11.92 8.65
C SER A 98 7.88 11.13 9.76
N THR A 99 7.20 10.95 10.90
CA THR A 99 7.75 10.24 12.06
C THR A 99 7.44 8.74 12.05
N ASN A 100 6.26 8.34 11.52
CA ASN A 100 5.76 6.98 11.68
C ASN A 100 5.84 6.13 10.40
N SER A 101 6.19 6.71 9.25
CA SER A 101 6.48 5.95 8.04
C SER A 101 7.81 5.21 8.17
N PHE A 102 7.90 4.05 7.54
CA PHE A 102 9.14 3.27 7.55
C PHE A 102 10.28 4.04 6.85
N ASN A 103 11.41 4.23 7.54
CA ASN A 103 12.52 5.07 7.12
C ASN A 103 12.13 6.52 6.77
N ASN A 104 11.09 7.05 7.40
CA ASN A 104 10.52 8.38 7.15
C ASN A 104 10.14 8.60 5.67
N ASN A 105 9.76 7.52 4.99
CA ASN A 105 9.49 7.53 3.56
C ASN A 105 7.98 7.57 3.29
N TYR A 106 7.51 8.72 2.83
CA TYR A 106 6.13 8.98 2.42
C TYR A 106 6.12 10.01 1.28
N HIS A 107 5.03 10.04 0.52
CA HIS A 107 4.81 11.05 -0.51
C HIS A 107 3.36 11.55 -0.42
N ILE A 108 3.20 12.87 -0.51
CA ILE A 108 1.89 13.52 -0.57
C ILE A 108 1.57 13.80 -2.02
N GLN A 109 0.53 13.16 -2.55
CA GLN A 109 0.05 13.38 -3.91
C GLN A 109 -0.64 14.74 -4.03
N GLY A 110 -1.38 15.14 -2.99
CA GLY A 110 -2.06 16.42 -2.98
C GLY A 110 -2.89 16.65 -1.73
N THR A 111 -3.10 17.94 -1.43
CA THR A 111 -3.92 18.42 -0.32
C THR A 111 -4.90 19.46 -0.81
N THR A 112 -6.17 19.31 -0.42
CA THR A 112 -7.25 20.28 -0.60
C THR A 112 -7.90 20.52 0.75
N ASN A 113 -8.85 21.44 0.84
CA ASN A 113 -9.59 21.66 2.09
C ASN A 113 -10.34 20.41 2.58
N LEU A 114 -10.78 19.54 1.68
CA LEU A 114 -11.63 18.40 2.01
C LEU A 114 -10.94 17.03 1.85
N LYS A 115 -9.70 17.02 1.39
CA LYS A 115 -9.01 15.77 1.08
C LYS A 115 -7.50 15.92 1.15
N MET A 116 -6.81 14.89 1.66
CA MET A 116 -5.36 14.76 1.61
C MET A 116 -5.01 13.31 1.26
N ILE A 117 -4.14 13.13 0.27
CA ILE A 117 -3.76 11.82 -0.24
C ILE A 117 -2.26 11.64 -0.07
N PHE A 118 -1.89 10.57 0.63
CA PHE A 118 -0.55 10.02 0.67
C PHE A 118 -0.53 8.78 -0.23
N ASP A 119 0.05 8.88 -1.41
CA ASP A 119 0.00 7.83 -2.44
C ASP A 119 1.10 6.78 -2.33
N ASP A 120 2.19 7.08 -1.61
CA ASP A 120 3.26 6.13 -1.31
C ASP A 120 3.75 6.32 0.13
N VAL A 121 3.17 5.59 1.06
CA VAL A 121 3.63 5.53 2.45
C VAL A 121 4.29 4.19 2.68
N LYS A 122 5.53 4.18 3.12
CA LYS A 122 6.23 2.94 3.46
C LYS A 122 5.88 2.48 4.86
N ILE A 123 5.46 1.22 4.96
CA ILE A 123 5.25 0.53 6.24
C ILE A 123 6.20 -0.67 6.36
N PRO A 124 6.70 -1.00 7.56
CA PRO A 124 7.64 -2.12 7.71
C PRO A 124 6.95 -3.46 7.45
N VAL A 125 7.72 -4.47 7.10
CA VAL A 125 7.22 -5.85 6.98
C VAL A 125 6.95 -6.46 8.35
N LYS A 126 7.79 -6.10 9.33
CA LYS A 126 7.72 -6.59 10.71
C LYS A 126 7.77 -5.43 11.69
N ASP A 127 7.12 -5.59 12.83
CA ASP A 127 7.23 -4.66 13.95
C ASP A 127 8.52 -4.87 14.76
N LYS A 128 8.71 -4.04 15.79
CA LYS A 128 9.87 -4.11 16.69
C LYS A 128 10.01 -5.46 17.41
N ASN A 129 8.90 -6.22 17.53
CA ASN A 129 8.86 -7.53 18.16
C ASN A 129 8.95 -8.69 17.14
N GLN A 130 9.33 -8.40 15.88
CA GLN A 130 9.42 -9.35 14.77
C GLN A 130 8.07 -9.99 14.36
N ASN A 131 6.94 -9.46 14.82
CA ASN A 131 5.62 -9.86 14.34
C ASN A 131 5.32 -9.20 13.00
N ASN A 132 4.46 -9.83 12.19
CA ASN A 132 4.01 -9.24 10.93
C ASN A 132 3.33 -7.90 11.17
N TYR A 133 3.79 -6.88 10.45
CA TYR A 133 3.18 -5.56 10.44
C TYR A 133 2.26 -5.45 9.23
N THR A 134 1.00 -5.20 9.46
CA THR A 134 -0.03 -5.21 8.42
C THR A 134 -0.55 -3.80 8.14
N THR A 135 -1.16 -3.60 6.98
CA THR A 135 -1.89 -2.38 6.62
C THR A 135 -2.92 -2.00 7.70
N ASN A 136 -3.64 -3.01 8.25
CA ASN A 136 -4.62 -2.76 9.31
C ASN A 136 -3.98 -2.27 10.61
N LYS A 137 -2.79 -2.76 10.96
CA LYS A 137 -2.06 -2.29 12.15
C LYS A 137 -1.66 -0.83 11.98
N PHE A 138 -1.10 -0.46 10.85
CA PHE A 138 -0.76 0.92 10.53
C PHE A 138 -2.01 1.83 10.56
N ALA A 139 -3.09 1.41 9.91
CA ALA A 139 -4.35 2.14 9.93
C ALA A 139 -4.93 2.32 11.35
N LEU A 140 -4.74 1.33 12.24
CA LEU A 140 -5.15 1.43 13.63
C LEU A 140 -4.30 2.44 14.41
N GLU A 141 -3.02 2.54 14.11
CA GLU A 141 -2.12 3.52 14.74
C GLU A 141 -2.53 4.95 14.35
N ILE A 142 -2.78 5.21 13.07
CA ILE A 142 -3.32 6.50 12.60
C ILE A 142 -4.68 6.80 13.25
N PHE A 143 -5.59 5.82 13.24
CA PHE A 143 -6.92 5.96 13.83
C PHE A 143 -6.86 6.36 15.31
N LYS A 144 -5.99 5.71 16.09
CA LYS A 144 -5.80 6.05 17.50
C LYS A 144 -5.22 7.44 17.67
N TYR A 145 -4.25 7.81 16.84
CA TYR A 145 -3.67 9.15 16.86
C TYR A 145 -4.73 10.23 16.60
N LEU A 146 -5.55 10.08 15.56
CA LEU A 146 -6.64 11.02 15.27
C LEU A 146 -7.60 11.17 16.46
N LYS A 147 -7.90 10.08 17.18
CA LYS A 147 -8.69 10.14 18.40
C LYS A 147 -8.02 10.95 19.53
N THR A 148 -6.72 10.94 19.65
CA THR A 148 -6.01 11.78 20.63
C THR A 148 -6.09 13.27 20.30
N LEU A 149 -6.36 13.62 19.05
CA LEU A 149 -6.61 15.01 18.61
C LEU A 149 -8.05 15.47 18.84
N GLY A 150 -8.90 14.60 19.38
CA GLY A 150 -10.32 14.90 19.61
C GLY A 150 -11.20 14.70 18.37
N LEU A 151 -10.67 14.03 17.34
CA LEU A 151 -11.42 13.76 16.12
C LEU A 151 -12.20 12.43 16.21
N GLU A 152 -13.26 12.29 15.40
CA GLU A 152 -14.05 11.08 15.30
C GLU A 152 -13.81 10.40 13.92
N PRO A 153 -12.69 9.66 13.77
CA PRO A 153 -12.38 9.00 12.51
C PRO A 153 -13.18 7.70 12.34
N SER A 154 -13.52 7.39 11.10
CA SER A 154 -13.84 6.04 10.65
C SER A 154 -12.75 5.52 9.71
N LYS A 155 -12.61 4.20 9.57
CA LYS A 155 -11.59 3.61 8.69
C LYS A 155 -12.16 2.47 7.86
N GLU A 156 -11.74 2.41 6.60
CA GLU A 156 -11.95 1.30 5.69
C GLU A 156 -10.63 0.92 5.04
N ILE A 157 -10.42 -0.37 4.74
CA ILE A 157 -9.19 -0.85 4.08
C ILE A 157 -9.57 -1.69 2.88
N LYS A 158 -9.01 -1.34 1.72
CA LYS A 158 -9.16 -2.11 0.48
C LYS A 158 -7.77 -2.38 -0.11
N GLY A 159 -7.30 -3.63 0.02
CA GLY A 159 -5.95 -4.00 -0.40
C GLY A 159 -4.88 -3.19 0.32
N SER A 160 -4.09 -2.41 -0.44
CA SER A 160 -3.07 -1.50 0.08
C SER A 160 -3.57 -0.10 0.40
N THR A 161 -4.86 0.19 0.20
CA THR A 161 -5.44 1.51 0.42
C THR A 161 -6.16 1.58 1.76
N ILE A 162 -5.84 2.61 2.54
CA ILE A 162 -6.46 2.96 3.81
C ILE A 162 -7.30 4.22 3.56
N TYR A 163 -8.60 4.13 3.77
CA TYR A 163 -9.51 5.26 3.76
C TYR A 163 -9.79 5.68 5.20
N LEU A 164 -9.58 6.96 5.51
CA LEU A 164 -9.86 7.57 6.80
C LEU A 164 -10.81 8.74 6.58
N THR A 165 -11.99 8.64 7.17
CA THR A 165 -13.01 9.68 7.07
C THR A 165 -13.23 10.28 8.46
N ILE A 166 -13.13 11.60 8.58
CA ILE A 166 -13.38 12.36 9.79
C ILE A 166 -14.86 12.82 9.80
N ASN A 167 -15.57 12.44 10.86
CA ASN A 167 -16.99 12.76 11.04
C ASN A 167 -17.18 14.08 11.74
#